data_9a7f7d265d4b9d2cec529efff4608bcf
#
_entry.id   9a7f7d265d4b9d2cec529efff4608bcf
#
_cell.length_a   1.000
_cell.length_b   1.000
_cell.length_c   1.000
_cell.angle_alpha   90.00
_cell.angle_beta   90.00
_cell.angle_gamma   90.00
#
_symmetry.space_group_name_H-M   'P 1'
#
loop_
_entity.id
_entity.type
_entity.pdbx_description
1 polymer ?
#
loop_
_entity_poly.entity_id
_entity_poly.type
_entity_poly.pdbx_seq_one_letter_code
_entity_poly.pdbx_strand_id
1 'polypeptide(L)'
;MAAPLFVFQSMKPTDIQIIGEEMAIKWDNGDESFIRLAKLRKACPCAGCKGEMDVMGNLYKGPDRTYKLSSFRIRSIQYIGGYAIQPTWEDDHSTGLFAFDYLRAVADSPGEE
;
A
#
# COMPACT_ATOMS: atom_id res chain seq x y z
N MET A 1 23.56 23.78 -12.94
CA MET A 1 23.40 22.98 -13.09
C MET A 1 22.34 22.41 -13.03
N ALA A 2 21.96 21.90 -13.52
CA ALA A 2 20.89 21.50 -13.64
C ALA A 2 20.58 20.37 -13.05
N ALA A 3 19.78 20.27 -12.45
CA ALA A 3 19.50 19.27 -11.85
C ALA A 3 18.78 18.44 -12.64
N PRO A 4 18.89 17.41 -12.61
CA PRO A 4 18.31 16.54 -13.32
C PRO A 4 17.08 16.35 -12.84
N LEU A 5 16.35 16.59 -13.26
CA LEU A 5 15.26 16.59 -12.84
C LEU A 5 14.70 15.41 -12.76
N PHE A 6 14.79 14.62 -13.42
CA PHE A 6 14.11 13.56 -13.41
C PHE A 6 14.57 12.73 -12.56
N VAL A 7 14.85 13.02 -11.91
CA VAL A 7 15.25 12.38 -11.09
C VAL A 7 14.35 11.51 -10.58
N PHE A 8 14.27 10.52 -10.94
CA PHE A 8 13.53 9.65 -10.44
C PHE A 8 14.04 9.26 -9.28
N GLN A 9 13.88 9.70 -8.33
CA GLN A 9 14.16 9.33 -7.23
C GLN A 9 13.42 8.29 -6.83
N SER A 10 13.73 7.19 -6.92
CA SER A 10 13.02 6.16 -6.45
C SER A 10 13.04 6.25 -5.02
N MET A 11 12.05 6.68 -4.38
CA MET A 11 12.00 6.70 -3.08
C MET A 11 11.78 5.35 -2.54
N LYS A 12 12.58 4.80 -1.76
CA LYS A 12 12.45 3.47 -1.19
C LYS A 12 12.35 3.55 0.30
N PRO A 13 11.58 2.68 0.92
CA PRO A 13 11.55 2.66 2.37
C PRO A 13 12.85 2.09 2.91
N THR A 14 13.40 2.72 3.92
CA THR A 14 14.59 2.18 4.58
C THR A 14 14.20 1.42 5.83
N ASP A 15 13.00 1.63 6.35
CA ASP A 15 12.54 0.92 7.51
C ASP A 15 11.03 0.97 7.57
N ILE A 16 10.40 -0.12 7.91
CA ILE A 16 8.96 -0.19 8.05
C ILE A 16 8.67 -0.87 9.37
N GLN A 17 7.88 -0.24 10.22
CA GLN A 17 7.52 -0.82 11.49
C GLN A 17 6.02 -0.70 11.71
N ILE A 18 5.45 -1.68 12.35
CA ILE A 18 4.05 -1.64 12.69
C ILE A 18 3.96 -1.21 14.13
N ILE A 19 3.35 -0.07 14.38
CA ILE A 19 3.22 0.47 15.70
C ILE A 19 1.75 0.62 15.99
N GLY A 20 1.22 -0.23 16.83
CA GLY A 20 -0.22 -0.21 17.13
C GLY A 20 -1.02 -0.45 15.87
N GLU A 21 -1.81 0.52 15.48
CA GLU A 21 -2.66 0.37 14.31
C GLU A 21 -2.13 1.15 13.12
N GLU A 22 -0.85 1.49 13.13
CA GLU A 22 -0.27 2.26 12.06
C GLU A 22 0.99 1.62 11.53
N MET A 23 1.27 1.85 10.27
CA MET A 23 2.52 1.45 9.66
C MET A 23 3.39 2.69 9.58
N ALA A 24 4.55 2.66 10.20
CA ALA A 24 5.49 3.78 10.15
C ALA A 24 6.56 3.45 9.13
N ILE A 25 6.78 4.33 8.19
CA ILE A 25 7.73 4.09 7.11
C ILE A 25 8.75 5.21 7.11
N LYS A 26 10.03 4.83 7.09
CA LYS A 26 11.06 5.81 6.88
C LYS A 26 11.53 5.63 5.46
N TRP A 27 11.64 6.72 4.75
CA TRP A 27 12.03 6.70 3.34
C TRP A 27 13.49 7.11 3.20
N ASP A 28 14.11 6.71 2.12
CA ASP A 28 15.54 6.94 1.93
C ASP A 28 15.87 8.42 1.71
N ASN A 29 14.89 9.26 1.49
CA ASN A 29 15.15 10.68 1.35
C ASN A 29 14.97 11.41 2.68
N GLY A 30 14.76 10.69 3.77
CA GLY A 30 14.60 11.31 5.08
C GLY A 30 13.17 11.55 5.49
N ASP A 31 12.22 11.32 4.62
CA ASP A 31 10.81 11.52 4.97
C ASP A 31 10.32 10.37 5.81
N GLU A 32 9.24 10.60 6.52
CA GLU A 32 8.58 9.56 7.28
C GLU A 32 7.10 9.62 6.98
N SER A 33 6.47 8.48 6.93
CA SER A 33 5.04 8.39 6.68
C SER A 33 4.40 7.49 7.71
N PHE A 34 3.16 7.79 8.07
CA PHE A 34 2.41 6.97 8.99
C PHE A 34 1.07 6.69 8.36
N ILE A 35 0.75 5.42 8.14
CA ILE A 35 -0.48 5.04 7.46
C ILE A 35 -1.26 4.16 8.39
N ARG A 36 -2.51 4.50 8.64
CA ARG A 36 -3.33 3.64 9.47
C ARG A 36 -3.55 2.34 8.72
N LEU A 37 -3.48 1.24 9.42
CA LEU A 37 -3.59 -0.06 8.74
C LEU A 37 -4.94 -0.23 8.07
N ALA A 38 -6.00 0.34 8.63
CA ALA A 38 -7.30 0.26 7.97
C ALA A 38 -7.29 0.98 6.62
N LYS A 39 -6.60 2.13 6.57
CA LYS A 39 -6.51 2.86 5.31
C LYS A 39 -5.70 2.07 4.31
N LEU A 40 -4.60 1.47 4.75
CA LEU A 40 -3.75 0.70 3.86
C LEU A 40 -4.51 -0.50 3.32
N ARG A 41 -5.26 -1.21 4.17
CA ARG A 41 -5.98 -2.37 3.70
C ARG A 41 -7.04 -1.99 2.68
N LYS A 42 -7.71 -0.89 2.88
CA LYS A 42 -8.76 -0.48 1.95
C LYS A 42 -8.18 0.03 0.64
N ALA A 43 -6.90 0.35 0.61
CA ALA A 43 -6.24 0.79 -0.60
C ALA A 43 -5.58 -0.37 -1.36
N CYS A 44 -5.87 -1.62 -0.97
CA CYS A 44 -5.24 -2.77 -1.60
C CYS A 44 -5.44 -2.72 -3.10
N PRO A 45 -4.38 -2.84 -3.89
CA PRO A 45 -4.48 -2.69 -5.34
C PRO A 45 -4.75 -3.99 -6.10
N CYS A 46 -5.00 -5.08 -5.41
CA CYS A 46 -5.22 -6.33 -6.14
C CYS A 46 -6.55 -6.28 -6.87
N ALA A 47 -6.68 -7.09 -7.90
CA ALA A 47 -7.87 -7.07 -8.75
C ALA A 47 -9.13 -7.39 -7.96
N GLY A 48 -9.02 -8.28 -6.97
CA GLY A 48 -10.19 -8.63 -6.19
C GLY A 48 -10.71 -7.48 -5.35
N CYS A 49 -9.85 -6.56 -4.94
CA CYS A 49 -10.24 -5.43 -4.14
C CYS A 49 -10.59 -4.23 -4.98
N LYS A 50 -9.78 -3.94 -6.02
CA LYS A 50 -10.02 -2.80 -6.84
C LYS A 50 -11.00 -3.02 -7.94
N GLY A 51 -11.13 -4.22 -8.41
CA GLY A 51 -11.98 -4.51 -9.55
C GLY A 51 -11.25 -4.33 -10.86
N GLU A 52 -11.87 -4.75 -11.92
CA GLU A 52 -11.31 -4.64 -13.25
C GLU A 52 -12.36 -4.09 -14.18
N MET A 53 -11.97 -3.37 -15.20
CA MET A 53 -12.87 -2.86 -16.16
C MET A 53 -12.72 -3.52 -17.48
N ASP A 54 -13.81 -3.79 -18.19
CA ASP A 54 -13.71 -4.39 -19.52
C ASP A 54 -13.65 -3.26 -20.54
N VAL A 55 -13.56 -3.63 -21.81
CA VAL A 55 -13.40 -2.64 -22.85
C VAL A 55 -14.63 -1.78 -23.02
N MET A 56 -15.76 -2.19 -22.51
CA MET A 56 -16.96 -1.40 -22.61
C MET A 56 -17.13 -0.49 -21.43
N GLY A 57 -16.23 -0.49 -20.52
CA GLY A 57 -16.33 0.38 -19.35
C GLY A 57 -17.06 -0.22 -18.17
N ASN A 58 -17.44 -1.47 -18.25
CA ASN A 58 -18.13 -2.08 -17.12
C ASN A 58 -17.11 -2.48 -16.07
N LEU A 59 -17.42 -2.21 -14.82
CA LEU A 59 -16.52 -2.56 -13.76
C LEU A 59 -16.93 -3.89 -13.15
N TYR A 60 -15.98 -4.82 -13.11
CA TYR A 60 -16.25 -6.11 -12.51
C TYR A 60 -15.44 -6.17 -11.23
N LYS A 61 -16.09 -6.22 -10.11
CA LYS A 61 -15.45 -6.22 -8.84
C LYS A 61 -16.01 -7.34 -8.02
N GLY A 62 -15.21 -7.94 -7.20
CA GLY A 62 -15.71 -9.00 -6.32
C GLY A 62 -16.73 -8.46 -5.37
N PRO A 63 -17.37 -9.31 -4.60
CA PRO A 63 -18.38 -8.85 -3.68
C PRO A 63 -17.77 -7.92 -2.65
N ASP A 64 -18.57 -7.05 -2.10
CA ASP A 64 -18.08 -6.15 -1.11
C ASP A 64 -17.52 -6.95 0.03
N ARG A 65 -16.36 -6.51 0.52
CA ARG A 65 -15.70 -7.26 1.51
C ARG A 65 -16.16 -6.84 2.87
N THR A 66 -16.41 -7.78 3.73
CA THR A 66 -16.71 -7.48 5.10
C THR A 66 -15.43 -7.60 5.88
N TYR A 67 -14.99 -6.53 6.47
CA TYR A 67 -13.73 -6.55 7.21
C TYR A 67 -13.97 -6.93 8.67
N LYS A 68 -12.98 -7.59 9.27
CA LYS A 68 -13.00 -7.90 10.67
C LYS A 68 -11.74 -7.32 11.28
N LEU A 69 -11.52 -7.49 12.56
CA LEU A 69 -10.31 -6.97 13.15
C LEU A 69 -9.07 -7.56 12.52
N SER A 70 -9.09 -8.84 12.19
CA SER A 70 -7.93 -9.45 11.57
C SER A 70 -7.64 -8.89 10.18
N SER A 71 -8.62 -8.26 9.56
CA SER A 71 -8.41 -7.67 8.24
C SER A 71 -7.50 -6.45 8.31
N PHE A 72 -7.37 -5.86 9.50
CA PHE A 72 -6.55 -4.67 9.66
C PHE A 72 -5.29 -4.94 10.48
N ARG A 73 -4.90 -6.20 10.59
CA ARG A 73 -3.67 -6.54 11.29
C ARG A 73 -2.74 -7.24 10.34
N ILE A 74 -1.49 -6.87 10.37
CA ILE A 74 -0.49 -7.43 9.46
C ILE A 74 0.26 -8.55 10.15
N ARG A 75 0.32 -9.71 9.47
CA ARG A 75 1.08 -10.83 9.96
C ARG A 75 2.53 -10.71 9.53
N SER A 76 2.80 -10.29 8.32
CA SER A 76 4.15 -10.16 7.82
C SER A 76 4.18 -9.24 6.60
N ILE A 77 5.34 -8.75 6.26
CA ILE A 77 5.54 -7.90 5.11
C ILE A 77 6.73 -8.44 4.35
N GLN A 78 6.58 -8.64 3.05
CA GLN A 78 7.68 -9.06 2.24
C GLN A 78 8.06 -7.97 1.27
N TYR A 79 9.35 -7.82 1.01
CA TYR A 79 9.81 -6.86 0.02
C TYR A 79 9.89 -7.61 -1.30
N ILE A 80 9.31 -7.03 -2.33
CA ILE A 80 9.24 -7.68 -3.63
C ILE A 80 10.11 -6.90 -4.59
N GLY A 81 11.17 -7.55 -5.05
CA GLY A 81 11.96 -7.02 -6.15
C GLY A 81 12.57 -5.64 -5.96
N GLY A 82 12.59 -5.10 -4.83
CA GLY A 82 13.15 -3.77 -4.64
C GLY A 82 12.23 -2.64 -5.11
N TYR A 83 10.97 -2.94 -5.42
CA TYR A 83 10.06 -1.92 -5.89
C TYR A 83 8.70 -1.93 -5.18
N ALA A 84 8.44 -2.92 -4.34
CA ALA A 84 7.13 -3.05 -3.75
C ALA A 84 7.18 -3.80 -2.44
N ILE A 85 6.12 -3.72 -1.66
CA ILE A 85 5.94 -4.60 -0.53
C ILE A 85 4.65 -5.37 -0.70
N GLN A 86 4.59 -6.53 -0.08
CA GLN A 86 3.41 -7.35 -0.12
C GLN A 86 3.06 -7.74 1.30
N PRO A 87 2.09 -7.08 1.91
CA PRO A 87 1.71 -7.45 3.26
C PRO A 87 0.83 -8.68 3.26
N THR A 88 0.98 -9.50 4.27
CA THR A 88 0.08 -10.61 4.52
C THR A 88 -0.72 -10.22 5.75
N TRP A 89 -2.02 -10.12 5.58
CA TRP A 89 -2.89 -9.69 6.66
C TRP A 89 -3.32 -10.91 7.48
N GLU A 90 -3.75 -10.69 8.70
CA GLU A 90 -4.08 -11.82 9.57
C GLU A 90 -5.33 -12.57 9.12
N ASP A 91 -6.12 -12.02 8.23
CA ASP A 91 -7.25 -12.74 7.65
C ASP A 91 -6.85 -13.50 6.40
N ASP A 92 -5.54 -13.69 6.21
CA ASP A 92 -4.97 -14.46 5.10
C ASP A 92 -5.03 -13.77 3.75
N HIS A 93 -5.35 -12.51 3.69
CA HIS A 93 -5.32 -11.78 2.43
C HIS A 93 -3.88 -11.37 2.17
N SER A 94 -3.33 -11.72 1.04
CA SER A 94 -1.95 -11.40 0.74
C SER A 94 -1.70 -11.09 -0.72
N THR A 95 -2.74 -10.69 -1.46
CA THR A 95 -2.55 -10.48 -2.89
C THR A 95 -2.24 -9.05 -3.27
N GLY A 96 -2.22 -8.12 -2.32
CA GLY A 96 -1.94 -6.73 -2.66
C GLY A 96 -0.46 -6.45 -2.74
N LEU A 97 -0.01 -5.94 -3.87
CA LEU A 97 1.35 -5.60 -4.06
C LEU A 97 1.41 -4.10 -4.10
N PHE A 98 1.98 -3.48 -3.10
CA PHE A 98 2.04 -2.03 -3.04
C PHE A 98 3.39 -1.56 -3.55
N ALA A 99 3.42 -1.10 -4.80
CA ALA A 99 4.65 -0.50 -5.32
C ALA A 99 5.00 0.69 -4.45
N PHE A 100 6.26 1.03 -4.34
CA PHE A 100 6.68 2.08 -3.42
C PHE A 100 6.03 3.42 -3.74
N ASP A 101 5.86 3.75 -5.01
CA ASP A 101 5.22 5.00 -5.37
C ASP A 101 3.73 4.99 -5.01
N TYR A 102 3.07 3.85 -5.15
CA TYR A 102 1.68 3.74 -4.78
C TYR A 102 1.55 3.82 -3.26
N LEU A 103 2.46 3.17 -2.53
CA LEU A 103 2.47 3.20 -1.10
C LEU A 103 2.62 4.65 -0.60
N ARG A 104 3.50 5.41 -1.23
CA ARG A 104 3.70 6.79 -0.86
C ARG A 104 2.44 7.61 -1.18
N ALA A 105 1.81 7.34 -2.29
CA ALA A 105 0.59 8.04 -2.66
C ALA A 105 -0.53 7.76 -1.66
N VAL A 106 -0.63 6.53 -1.18
CA VAL A 106 -1.62 6.19 -0.17
C VAL A 106 -1.29 6.95 1.12
N ALA A 107 -0.03 7.02 1.49
CA ALA A 107 0.37 7.72 2.70
C ALA A 107 0.03 9.20 2.63
N ASP A 108 0.20 9.78 1.46
CA ASP A 108 0.00 11.22 1.33
C ASP A 108 -1.44 11.59 1.02
N SER A 109 -2.30 10.63 0.73
CA SER A 109 -3.66 10.98 0.37
C SER A 109 -4.44 11.37 1.62
N PRO A 110 -5.42 12.19 1.45
CA PRO A 110 -6.19 12.58 2.60
C PRO A 110 -7.07 11.43 2.83
N GLY A 111 -7.18 10.89 3.75
CA GLY A 111 -8.01 9.89 3.80
C GLY A 111 -8.71 9.80 4.90
N GLU A 112 -9.58 9.00 5.06
CA GLU A 112 -10.16 8.99 6.08
C GLU A 112 -10.19 7.76 6.35
N GLU A 113 -10.44 7.22 7.10
CA GLU A 113 -10.42 5.99 7.30
C GLU A 113 -11.36 5.51 7.63
#